data_45d1a088e37ceab9079055fdb9b3c7d6
#
_entry.id   45d1a088e37ceab9079055fdb9b3c7d6
#
_cell.length_a   1.000
_cell.length_b   1.000
_cell.length_c   1.000
_cell.angle_alpha   90.00
_cell.angle_beta   90.00
_cell.angle_gamma   90.00
#
_symmetry.space_group_name_H-M   'P 1'
#
loop_
_entity.id
_entity.type
_entity.pdbx_description
1 polymer ?
#
loop_
_entity_poly.entity_id
_entity_poly.type
_entity_poly.pdbx_seq_one_letter_code
_entity_poly.pdbx_strand_id
1 'polypeptide(L)'
;MNTELLEALDILEKEKNISKDVMLEAIENSLLSACKNHFGTSDNIKIVMDRNTCDYSVYAEREVVEEVFDPAIEISLEDAEKINPALHIGDIAQVELHSKEFGRIATQNAKNLILQKIREEERKAVFDQYFEKEKDIVTGIVQRYIGKNISVNLGKADAILTENEQVKGEHFEPTERIKLYIVEVKNTPKGPKILVSRTHPELVKRLFESEVAEVKDGTVEIKSIAREAGSRTKMAVWSNDPNVDPVGACVGMNGARVNAVVKELRGEKIDIINWDENPALLIENALSPAKVISVMADPDEKTALVVVPDYQLSLAIGKEGQNARLAARLTGFKIDIKSETQAKESGDFYDYDDDEAPEASAEDSEETLTEDAQEENLTEDAETEETEETAEETEESEDTEEAEADEDEE
;
A
#
# COMPACT_ATOMS: atom_id res chain seq x y z
N MET A 1 46.83 11.65 8.10
CA MET A 1 45.96 11.85 6.91
C MET A 1 44.61 11.15 7.03
N ASN A 2 44.38 10.48 8.15
CA ASN A 2 43.16 9.67 8.31
C ASN A 2 42.17 10.24 9.32
N THR A 3 42.42 11.44 9.88
CA THR A 3 41.46 12.15 10.78
C THR A 3 40.12 12.42 10.09
N GLU A 4 40.12 12.84 8.83
CA GLU A 4 38.90 13.06 8.04
C GLU A 4 38.09 11.75 7.81
N LEU A 5 38.82 10.63 7.61
CA LEU A 5 38.19 9.32 7.48
C LEU A 5 37.58 8.86 8.81
N LEU A 6 38.27 9.09 9.90
CA LEU A 6 37.83 8.73 11.24
C LEU A 6 36.61 9.55 11.66
N GLU A 7 36.63 10.86 11.42
CA GLU A 7 35.49 11.74 11.65
C GLU A 7 34.28 11.34 10.79
N ALA A 8 34.50 11.00 9.51
CA ALA A 8 33.45 10.53 8.64
C ALA A 8 32.81 9.21 9.13
N LEU A 9 33.64 8.26 9.60
CA LEU A 9 33.16 7.00 10.18
C LEU A 9 32.37 7.23 11.47
N ASP A 10 32.83 8.14 12.34
CA ASP A 10 32.13 8.49 13.58
C ASP A 10 30.77 9.17 13.34
N ILE A 11 30.69 10.03 12.32
CA ILE A 11 29.43 10.65 11.89
C ILE A 11 28.47 9.59 11.37
N LEU A 12 28.97 8.66 10.54
CA LEU A 12 28.14 7.59 9.97
C LEU A 12 27.63 6.61 11.02
N GLU A 13 28.42 6.31 12.03
CA GLU A 13 27.99 5.48 13.15
C GLU A 13 26.86 6.17 13.92
N LYS A 14 27.01 7.48 14.22
CA LYS A 14 26.00 8.26 14.97
C LYS A 14 24.73 8.55 14.18
N GLU A 15 24.85 8.92 12.91
CA GLU A 15 23.69 9.36 12.10
C GLU A 15 22.99 8.22 11.39
N LYS A 16 23.73 7.19 10.97
CA LYS A 16 23.20 6.10 10.13
C LYS A 16 23.18 4.75 10.83
N ASN A 17 23.66 4.69 12.09
CA ASN A 17 23.75 3.45 12.89
C ASN A 17 24.53 2.32 12.20
N ILE A 18 25.54 2.66 11.39
CA ILE A 18 26.41 1.71 10.71
C ILE A 18 27.63 1.48 11.59
N SER A 19 27.87 0.23 12.03
CA SER A 19 29.01 -0.10 12.87
C SER A 19 30.32 0.25 12.18
N LYS A 20 31.19 0.96 12.89
CA LYS A 20 32.54 1.33 12.46
C LYS A 20 33.39 0.12 12.08
N ASP A 21 33.26 -0.97 12.83
CA ASP A 21 33.99 -2.22 12.57
C ASP A 21 33.63 -2.85 11.23
N VAL A 22 32.33 -2.88 10.88
CA VAL A 22 31.85 -3.38 9.58
C VAL A 22 32.38 -2.56 8.42
N MET A 23 32.48 -1.24 8.60
CA MET A 23 33.05 -0.37 7.57
C MET A 23 34.55 -0.55 7.40
N LEU A 24 35.28 -0.70 8.49
CA LEU A 24 36.75 -0.96 8.48
C LEU A 24 37.05 -2.30 7.80
N GLU A 25 36.31 -3.36 8.13
CA GLU A 25 36.46 -4.68 7.49
C GLU A 25 36.17 -4.60 5.97
N ALA A 26 35.15 -3.85 5.59
CA ALA A 26 34.82 -3.64 4.18
C ALA A 26 35.95 -2.86 3.45
N ILE A 27 36.58 -1.88 4.11
CA ILE A 27 37.73 -1.15 3.58
C ILE A 27 38.93 -2.09 3.42
N GLU A 28 39.24 -2.91 4.42
CA GLU A 28 40.29 -3.92 4.35
C GLU A 28 40.13 -4.86 3.15
N ASN A 29 38.93 -5.41 2.96
CA ASN A 29 38.60 -6.27 1.82
C ASN A 29 38.75 -5.55 0.47
N SER A 30 38.38 -4.27 0.39
CA SER A 30 38.54 -3.45 -0.81
C SER A 30 40.00 -3.17 -1.13
N LEU A 31 40.82 -2.94 -0.08
CA LEU A 31 42.26 -2.76 -0.22
C LEU A 31 42.95 -4.04 -0.70
N LEU A 32 42.54 -5.21 -0.19
CA LEU A 32 43.01 -6.52 -0.68
C LEU A 32 42.70 -6.69 -2.18
N SER A 33 41.50 -6.36 -2.59
CA SER A 33 41.13 -6.40 -4.01
C SER A 33 41.92 -5.43 -4.88
N ALA A 34 42.24 -4.24 -4.35
CA ALA A 34 43.11 -3.28 -5.03
C ALA A 34 44.56 -3.77 -5.13
N CYS A 35 45.08 -4.43 -4.08
CA CYS A 35 46.40 -5.06 -4.08
C CYS A 35 46.50 -6.13 -5.18
N LYS A 36 45.49 -6.99 -5.29
CA LYS A 36 45.43 -8.01 -6.34
C LYS A 36 45.53 -7.41 -7.75
N ASN A 37 44.81 -6.31 -7.98
CA ASN A 37 44.86 -5.65 -9.28
C ASN A 37 46.16 -4.91 -9.56
N HIS A 38 46.83 -4.40 -8.53
CA HIS A 38 48.07 -3.64 -8.68
C HIS A 38 49.32 -4.50 -8.69
N PHE A 39 49.37 -5.52 -7.81
CA PHE A 39 50.55 -6.38 -7.62
C PHE A 39 50.42 -7.76 -8.30
N GLY A 40 49.26 -8.06 -8.89
CA GLY A 40 49.02 -9.31 -9.63
C GLY A 40 48.67 -10.53 -8.74
N THR A 41 48.83 -10.41 -7.44
CA THR A 41 48.55 -11.48 -6.45
C THR A 41 47.94 -10.88 -5.17
N SER A 42 47.10 -11.64 -4.50
CA SER A 42 46.54 -11.28 -3.20
C SER A 42 46.83 -12.32 -2.12
N ASP A 43 47.33 -13.48 -2.52
CA ASP A 43 47.40 -14.64 -1.62
C ASP A 43 48.53 -14.51 -0.58
N ASN A 44 49.55 -13.68 -0.91
CA ASN A 44 50.65 -13.35 -0.04
C ASN A 44 50.60 -11.92 0.51
N ILE A 45 49.50 -11.20 0.36
CA ILE A 45 49.36 -9.82 0.83
C ILE A 45 48.50 -9.78 2.09
N LYS A 46 49.03 -9.17 3.15
CA LYS A 46 48.34 -8.92 4.41
C LYS A 46 48.18 -7.42 4.62
N ILE A 47 46.99 -7.01 4.89
CA ILE A 47 46.70 -5.64 5.27
C ILE A 47 46.42 -5.58 6.76
N VAL A 48 47.10 -4.68 7.44
CA VAL A 48 46.88 -4.40 8.87
C VAL A 48 46.36 -2.98 8.97
N MET A 49 45.13 -2.85 9.47
CA MET A 49 44.53 -1.55 9.71
C MET A 49 44.43 -1.28 11.20
N ASP A 50 44.91 -0.12 11.63
CA ASP A 50 44.71 0.35 12.98
C ASP A 50 43.30 0.92 13.13
N ARG A 51 42.48 0.29 13.96
CA ARG A 51 41.08 0.66 14.19
C ARG A 51 40.92 2.01 14.88
N ASN A 52 41.96 2.53 15.54
CA ASN A 52 41.91 3.81 16.25
C ASN A 52 42.31 4.98 15.37
N THR A 53 43.32 4.79 14.52
CA THR A 53 43.89 5.83 13.65
C THR A 53 43.42 5.75 12.22
N CYS A 54 42.78 4.62 11.84
CA CYS A 54 42.41 4.27 10.46
C CYS A 54 43.60 4.32 9.49
N ASP A 55 44.84 4.22 10.03
CA ASP A 55 46.01 4.04 9.20
C ASP A 55 46.15 2.58 8.81
N TYR A 56 46.61 2.35 7.59
CA TYR A 56 46.81 0.99 7.09
C TYR A 56 48.24 0.79 6.63
N SER A 57 48.78 -0.42 6.88
CA SER A 57 50.04 -0.90 6.35
C SER A 57 49.80 -2.16 5.52
N VAL A 58 50.48 -2.25 4.40
CA VAL A 58 50.37 -3.38 3.48
C VAL A 58 51.69 -4.16 3.54
N TYR A 59 51.58 -5.43 3.86
CA TYR A 59 52.74 -6.33 3.95
C TYR A 59 52.59 -7.42 2.88
N ALA A 60 53.71 -7.69 2.16
CA ALA A 60 53.84 -8.91 1.37
C ALA A 60 54.54 -9.98 2.22
N GLU A 61 53.90 -11.12 2.38
CA GLU A 61 54.51 -12.30 2.97
C GLU A 61 55.31 -13.00 1.87
N ARG A 62 56.67 -12.99 2.00
CA ARG A 62 57.60 -13.58 1.04
C ARG A 62 58.41 -14.66 1.73
N GLU A 63 58.57 -15.79 1.04
CA GLU A 63 59.42 -16.87 1.51
C GLU A 63 60.90 -16.51 1.32
N VAL A 64 61.72 -16.72 2.35
CA VAL A 64 63.18 -16.48 2.30
C VAL A 64 63.85 -17.64 1.59
N VAL A 65 64.46 -17.35 0.43
CA VAL A 65 65.18 -18.36 -0.40
C VAL A 65 66.62 -17.96 -0.66
N GLU A 66 67.43 -18.91 -1.08
CA GLU A 66 68.82 -18.63 -1.49
C GLU A 66 68.92 -17.92 -2.81
N GLU A 67 68.09 -18.36 -3.81
CA GLU A 67 68.01 -17.76 -5.13
C GLU A 67 66.51 -17.39 -5.40
N VAL A 68 66.26 -16.12 -5.73
CA VAL A 68 64.90 -15.60 -6.01
C VAL A 68 64.52 -15.90 -7.45
N PHE A 69 63.48 -16.73 -7.65
CA PHE A 69 62.90 -17.01 -8.95
C PHE A 69 61.69 -16.11 -9.23
N ASP A 70 60.85 -15.87 -8.24
CA ASP A 70 59.70 -14.99 -8.32
C ASP A 70 59.75 -13.90 -7.23
N PRO A 71 60.14 -12.67 -7.61
CA PRO A 71 60.21 -11.54 -6.68
C PRO A 71 58.89 -11.16 -6.03
N ALA A 72 57.76 -11.68 -6.50
CA ALA A 72 56.44 -11.39 -5.91
C ALA A 72 56.22 -12.20 -4.62
N ILE A 73 56.72 -13.44 -4.58
CA ILE A 73 56.48 -14.39 -3.48
C ILE A 73 57.76 -14.78 -2.71
N GLU A 74 58.95 -14.46 -3.24
CA GLU A 74 60.23 -14.84 -2.70
C GLU A 74 61.08 -13.61 -2.37
N ILE A 75 61.98 -13.74 -1.40
CA ILE A 75 62.95 -12.71 -1.01
C ILE A 75 64.33 -13.39 -0.70
N SER A 76 65.40 -12.72 -1.07
CA SER A 76 66.74 -13.21 -0.78
C SER A 76 67.02 -13.14 0.71
N LEU A 77 67.89 -14.04 1.20
CA LEU A 77 68.31 -14.04 2.61
C LEU A 77 68.94 -12.69 2.98
N GLU A 78 69.81 -12.12 2.12
CA GLU A 78 70.47 -10.82 2.35
C GLU A 78 69.45 -9.66 2.55
N ASP A 79 68.32 -9.65 1.83
CA ASP A 79 67.29 -8.62 1.95
C ASP A 79 66.33 -8.92 3.13
N ALA A 80 66.13 -10.19 3.45
CA ALA A 80 65.34 -10.60 4.61
C ALA A 80 66.04 -10.24 5.93
N GLU A 81 67.40 -10.42 6.02
CA GLU A 81 68.16 -10.02 7.17
C GLU A 81 68.12 -8.51 7.45
N LYS A 82 67.97 -7.66 6.42
CA LYS A 82 67.81 -6.20 6.58
C LYS A 82 66.53 -5.84 7.27
N ILE A 83 65.51 -6.68 7.11
CA ILE A 83 64.20 -6.48 7.73
C ILE A 83 64.17 -7.05 9.14
N ASN A 84 64.63 -8.30 9.30
CA ASN A 84 64.76 -8.96 10.58
C ASN A 84 65.91 -9.93 10.55
N PRO A 85 67.03 -9.66 11.37
CA PRO A 85 68.20 -10.49 11.41
C PRO A 85 68.00 -11.91 11.93
N ALA A 86 66.78 -12.22 12.44
CA ALA A 86 66.48 -13.56 12.98
C ALA A 86 65.85 -14.50 11.94
N LEU A 87 65.65 -14.06 10.67
CA LEU A 87 65.06 -14.86 9.61
C LEU A 87 66.02 -15.81 8.96
N HIS A 88 65.62 -17.03 8.67
CA HIS A 88 66.39 -18.09 8.04
C HIS A 88 65.71 -18.55 6.76
N ILE A 89 66.44 -19.29 5.93
CA ILE A 89 65.86 -19.85 4.68
C ILE A 89 64.72 -20.76 5.02
N GLY A 90 63.58 -20.53 4.33
CA GLY A 90 62.28 -21.20 4.55
C GLY A 90 61.33 -20.45 5.51
N ASP A 91 61.77 -19.34 6.13
CA ASP A 91 60.94 -18.49 6.95
C ASP A 91 60.12 -17.52 6.06
N ILE A 92 59.01 -16.99 6.60
CA ILE A 92 58.17 -15.99 5.92
C ILE A 92 58.57 -14.59 6.40
N ALA A 93 59.11 -13.78 5.51
CA ALA A 93 59.42 -12.38 5.76
C ALA A 93 58.23 -11.47 5.42
N GLN A 94 57.81 -10.60 6.35
CA GLN A 94 56.81 -9.56 6.09
C GLN A 94 57.49 -8.29 5.59
N VAL A 95 57.32 -8.03 4.28
CA VAL A 95 57.93 -6.87 3.61
C VAL A 95 56.87 -5.78 3.48
N GLU A 96 57.12 -4.62 4.10
CA GLU A 96 56.17 -3.49 3.95
C GLU A 96 56.24 -2.89 2.54
N LEU A 97 55.07 -2.81 1.89
CA LEU A 97 54.96 -2.28 0.54
C LEU A 97 54.58 -0.80 0.58
N HIS A 98 55.51 0.08 0.24
CA HIS A 98 55.29 1.50 0.12
C HIS A 98 55.14 1.93 -1.33
N SER A 99 53.92 2.23 -1.78
CA SER A 99 53.67 2.80 -3.10
C SER A 99 52.77 4.02 -3.00
N LYS A 100 53.25 5.17 -3.52
CA LYS A 100 52.45 6.41 -3.57
C LYS A 100 51.25 6.28 -4.51
N GLU A 101 51.35 5.48 -5.57
CA GLU A 101 50.29 5.22 -6.52
C GLU A 101 49.19 4.35 -5.88
N PHE A 102 49.63 3.28 -5.18
CA PHE A 102 48.71 2.44 -4.42
C PHE A 102 47.98 3.22 -3.35
N GLY A 103 48.63 4.13 -2.63
CA GLY A 103 47.99 5.00 -1.64
C GLY A 103 46.82 5.84 -2.20
N ARG A 104 46.95 6.35 -3.44
CA ARG A 104 45.88 7.08 -4.11
C ARG A 104 44.74 6.15 -4.52
N ILE A 105 45.05 4.98 -5.08
CA ILE A 105 44.06 3.99 -5.50
C ILE A 105 43.30 3.48 -4.27
N ALA A 106 44.01 3.17 -3.19
CA ALA A 106 43.45 2.72 -1.91
C ALA A 106 42.47 3.73 -1.32
N THR A 107 42.88 5.01 -1.27
CA THR A 107 42.00 6.09 -0.76
C THR A 107 40.72 6.26 -1.60
N GLN A 108 40.84 6.19 -2.94
CA GLN A 108 39.70 6.31 -3.83
C GLN A 108 38.77 5.10 -3.70
N ASN A 109 39.30 3.89 -3.58
CA ASN A 109 38.51 2.67 -3.38
C ASN A 109 37.79 2.69 -2.02
N ALA A 110 38.48 3.07 -0.94
CA ALA A 110 37.89 3.23 0.38
C ALA A 110 36.70 4.23 0.33
N LYS A 111 36.89 5.40 -0.31
CA LYS A 111 35.81 6.39 -0.49
C LYS A 111 34.62 5.81 -1.24
N ASN A 112 34.87 5.13 -2.36
CA ASN A 112 33.79 4.54 -3.17
C ASN A 112 33.03 3.46 -2.39
N LEU A 113 33.75 2.64 -1.62
CA LEU A 113 33.14 1.61 -0.81
C LEU A 113 32.27 2.17 0.32
N ILE A 114 32.77 3.20 1.01
CA ILE A 114 32.00 3.90 2.05
C ILE A 114 30.70 4.45 1.44
N LEU A 115 30.79 5.13 0.31
CA LEU A 115 29.60 5.64 -0.40
C LEU A 115 28.64 4.52 -0.82
N GLN A 116 29.18 3.37 -1.22
CA GLN A 116 28.37 2.21 -1.56
C GLN A 116 27.66 1.67 -0.31
N LYS A 117 28.37 1.51 0.81
CA LYS A 117 27.75 1.03 2.07
C LYS A 117 26.69 1.97 2.59
N ILE A 118 26.93 3.27 2.54
CA ILE A 118 25.90 4.28 2.90
C ILE A 118 24.65 4.07 2.06
N ARG A 119 24.78 3.94 0.74
CA ARG A 119 23.66 3.71 -0.16
C ARG A 119 22.94 2.38 0.09
N GLU A 120 23.69 1.33 0.45
CA GLU A 120 23.13 0.02 0.82
C GLU A 120 22.26 0.13 2.07
N GLU A 121 22.76 0.79 3.13
CA GLU A 121 22.03 0.97 4.38
C GLU A 121 20.83 1.93 4.21
N GLU A 122 20.98 3.01 3.44
CA GLU A 122 19.84 3.88 3.10
C GLU A 122 18.74 3.11 2.36
N ARG A 123 19.11 2.26 1.40
CA ARG A 123 18.15 1.41 0.68
C ARG A 123 17.46 0.41 1.60
N LYS A 124 18.22 -0.19 2.52
CA LYS A 124 17.69 -1.13 3.51
C LYS A 124 16.71 -0.42 4.44
N ALA A 125 17.07 0.73 4.99
CA ALA A 125 16.18 1.51 5.85
C ALA A 125 14.89 1.94 5.14
N VAL A 126 14.98 2.30 3.85
CA VAL A 126 13.80 2.61 3.03
C VAL A 126 12.98 1.34 2.77
N PHE A 127 13.63 0.21 2.47
CA PHE A 127 12.94 -1.06 2.30
C PHE A 127 12.18 -1.47 3.56
N ASP A 128 12.82 -1.45 4.72
CA ASP A 128 12.22 -1.83 6.01
C ASP A 128 11.02 -0.92 6.33
N GLN A 129 11.15 0.39 6.11
CA GLN A 129 10.07 1.37 6.33
C GLN A 129 8.82 1.10 5.48
N TYR A 130 8.99 0.71 4.21
CA TYR A 130 7.85 0.44 3.32
C TYR A 130 7.37 -1.01 3.41
N PHE A 131 8.23 -1.93 3.84
CA PHE A 131 7.84 -3.31 4.14
C PHE A 131 6.85 -3.38 5.31
N GLU A 132 7.05 -2.58 6.36
CA GLU A 132 6.08 -2.44 7.46
C GLU A 132 4.72 -1.89 7.02
N LYS A 133 4.70 -1.13 5.90
CA LYS A 133 3.49 -0.58 5.29
C LYS A 133 2.93 -1.44 4.15
N GLU A 134 3.48 -2.64 3.94
CA GLU A 134 2.92 -3.57 2.98
C GLU A 134 1.49 -3.95 3.38
N LYS A 135 0.59 -4.02 2.41
CA LYS A 135 -0.85 -4.25 2.61
C LYS A 135 -1.58 -3.10 3.33
N ASP A 136 -1.01 -1.92 3.29
CA ASP A 136 -1.64 -0.71 3.81
C ASP A 136 -1.72 0.39 2.75
N ILE A 137 -2.43 1.48 3.05
CA ILE A 137 -2.54 2.64 2.15
C ILE A 137 -1.41 3.64 2.39
N VAL A 138 -0.96 4.22 1.29
CA VAL A 138 -0.01 5.34 1.31
C VAL A 138 -0.51 6.45 0.41
N THR A 139 -0.19 7.68 0.79
CA THR A 139 -0.41 8.84 -0.08
C THR A 139 0.86 9.09 -0.87
N GLY A 140 0.73 9.13 -2.18
CA GLY A 140 1.82 9.44 -3.09
C GLY A 140 1.51 10.64 -3.97
N ILE A 141 2.56 11.22 -4.55
CA ILE A 141 2.47 12.33 -5.51
C ILE A 141 2.84 11.79 -6.88
N VAL A 142 1.95 11.96 -7.84
CA VAL A 142 2.18 11.56 -9.23
C VAL A 142 3.31 12.39 -9.81
N GLN A 143 4.36 11.72 -10.31
CA GLN A 143 5.51 12.41 -10.91
C GLN A 143 5.39 12.48 -12.44
N ARG A 144 5.31 11.32 -13.07
CA ARG A 144 5.29 11.19 -14.53
C ARG A 144 4.78 9.85 -15.00
N TYR A 145 4.35 9.81 -16.24
CA TYR A 145 4.07 8.58 -16.96
C TYR A 145 5.36 8.00 -17.57
N ILE A 146 5.57 6.71 -17.40
CA ILE A 146 6.68 5.94 -17.96
C ILE A 146 6.07 4.86 -18.87
N GLY A 147 5.88 5.19 -20.14
CA GLY A 147 5.07 4.38 -21.03
C GLY A 147 3.62 4.30 -20.54
N LYS A 148 3.16 3.11 -20.20
CA LYS A 148 1.81 2.87 -19.66
C LYS A 148 1.76 2.86 -18.11
N ASN A 149 2.92 2.88 -17.46
CA ASN A 149 3.00 2.89 -16.00
C ASN A 149 3.12 4.33 -15.48
N ILE A 150 2.74 4.51 -14.21
CA ILE A 150 2.83 5.80 -13.54
C ILE A 150 3.88 5.69 -12.43
N SER A 151 4.83 6.64 -12.41
CA SER A 151 5.76 6.80 -11.29
C SER A 151 5.13 7.72 -10.26
N VAL A 152 5.07 7.24 -9.03
CA VAL A 152 4.49 7.96 -7.89
C VAL A 152 5.53 8.11 -6.79
N ASN A 153 5.78 9.32 -6.35
CA ASN A 153 6.70 9.61 -5.26
C ASN A 153 6.00 9.42 -3.91
N LEU A 154 6.57 8.59 -3.06
CA LEU A 154 6.09 8.34 -1.70
C LEU A 154 6.89 9.13 -0.64
N GLY A 155 7.74 10.06 -1.07
CA GLY A 155 8.62 10.86 -0.22
C GLY A 155 10.06 10.33 -0.22
N LYS A 156 10.33 9.16 0.35
CA LYS A 156 11.68 8.57 0.40
C LYS A 156 11.98 7.60 -0.75
N ALA A 157 10.96 7.11 -1.43
CA ALA A 157 11.09 6.19 -2.56
C ALA A 157 10.02 6.45 -3.61
N ASP A 158 10.30 6.00 -4.82
CA ASP A 158 9.34 6.01 -5.92
C ASP A 158 8.64 4.66 -6.02
N ALA A 159 7.31 4.69 -6.12
CA ALA A 159 6.48 3.54 -6.39
C ALA A 159 6.10 3.48 -7.87
N ILE A 160 5.76 2.28 -8.32
CA ILE A 160 5.33 2.04 -9.69
C ILE A 160 3.88 1.54 -9.67
N LEU A 161 2.99 2.33 -10.27
CA LEU A 161 1.62 1.94 -10.56
C LEU A 161 1.57 1.40 -11.99
N THR A 162 1.53 0.07 -12.11
CA THR A 162 1.55 -0.60 -13.42
C THR A 162 0.20 -0.48 -14.13
N GLU A 163 0.17 -0.64 -15.46
CA GLU A 163 -1.05 -0.56 -16.27
C GLU A 163 -2.20 -1.44 -15.73
N ASN A 164 -1.88 -2.65 -15.27
CA ASN A 164 -2.88 -3.60 -14.75
C ASN A 164 -3.46 -3.18 -13.39
N GLU A 165 -2.73 -2.36 -12.65
CA GLU A 165 -3.11 -1.85 -11.33
C GLU A 165 -3.75 -0.46 -11.41
N GLN A 166 -3.88 0.11 -12.61
CA GLN A 166 -4.59 1.36 -12.87
C GLN A 166 -6.06 1.09 -13.14
N VAL A 167 -6.91 1.96 -12.65
CA VAL A 167 -8.35 1.92 -12.95
C VAL A 167 -8.60 2.52 -14.33
N LYS A 168 -9.33 1.82 -15.17
CA LYS A 168 -9.68 2.30 -16.50
C LYS A 168 -10.53 3.56 -16.41
N GLY A 169 -10.05 4.63 -17.02
CA GLY A 169 -10.73 5.93 -17.02
C GLY A 169 -10.24 6.90 -15.94
N GLU A 170 -9.39 6.47 -15.00
CA GLU A 170 -8.69 7.41 -14.12
C GLU A 170 -7.51 8.05 -14.86
N HIS A 171 -7.46 9.38 -14.86
CA HIS A 171 -6.33 10.16 -15.35
C HIS A 171 -5.80 11.00 -14.21
N PHE A 172 -4.48 11.01 -14.06
CA PHE A 172 -3.80 11.74 -12.99
C PHE A 172 -2.91 12.82 -13.59
N GLU A 173 -2.96 14.01 -13.03
CA GLU A 173 -2.05 15.08 -13.41
C GLU A 173 -0.73 14.96 -12.64
N PRO A 174 0.40 15.39 -13.23
CA PRO A 174 1.64 15.52 -12.48
C PRO A 174 1.42 16.43 -11.25
N THR A 175 2.06 16.08 -10.14
CA THR A 175 1.94 16.71 -8.82
C THR A 175 0.65 16.42 -8.03
N GLU A 176 -0.29 15.69 -8.62
CA GLU A 176 -1.51 15.28 -7.93
C GLU A 176 -1.23 14.29 -6.80
N ARG A 177 -1.93 14.44 -5.67
CA ARG A 177 -1.86 13.52 -4.54
C ARG A 177 -2.93 12.45 -4.68
N ILE A 178 -2.51 11.20 -4.59
CA ILE A 178 -3.40 10.04 -4.70
C ILE A 178 -3.14 9.05 -3.58
N LYS A 179 -4.18 8.39 -3.10
CA LYS A 179 -4.06 7.27 -2.16
C LYS A 179 -3.88 5.96 -2.93
N LEU A 180 -2.96 5.14 -2.51
CA LEU A 180 -2.56 3.90 -3.17
C LEU A 180 -2.44 2.78 -2.14
N TYR A 181 -2.76 1.56 -2.54
CA TYR A 181 -2.53 0.36 -1.75
C TYR A 181 -1.17 -0.24 -2.11
N ILE A 182 -0.33 -0.52 -1.13
CA ILE A 182 0.94 -1.21 -1.35
C ILE A 182 0.66 -2.71 -1.50
N VAL A 183 0.85 -3.23 -2.70
CA VAL A 183 0.65 -4.66 -2.98
C VAL A 183 1.85 -5.46 -2.50
N GLU A 184 3.05 -5.01 -2.83
CA GLU A 184 4.29 -5.74 -2.57
C GLU A 184 5.49 -4.79 -2.55
N VAL A 185 6.44 -5.07 -1.67
CA VAL A 185 7.73 -4.38 -1.59
C VAL A 185 8.85 -5.37 -1.86
N LYS A 186 9.54 -5.22 -3.00
CA LYS A 186 10.65 -6.09 -3.42
C LYS A 186 11.99 -5.42 -3.20
N ASN A 187 12.93 -6.12 -2.57
CA ASN A 187 14.31 -5.68 -2.51
C ASN A 187 15.02 -6.04 -3.82
N THR A 188 15.59 -5.04 -4.51
CA THR A 188 16.36 -5.26 -5.74
C THR A 188 17.75 -4.63 -5.60
N PRO A 189 18.75 -5.09 -6.39
CA PRO A 189 20.10 -4.51 -6.35
C PRO A 189 20.14 -3.00 -6.62
N LYS A 190 19.12 -2.47 -7.32
CA LYS A 190 18.97 -1.03 -7.62
C LYS A 190 18.25 -0.24 -6.54
N GLY A 191 17.69 -0.93 -5.53
CA GLY A 191 16.90 -0.35 -4.43
C GLY A 191 15.52 -1.03 -4.28
N PRO A 192 14.73 -0.63 -3.28
CA PRO A 192 13.40 -1.17 -3.06
C PRO A 192 12.50 -0.82 -4.25
N LYS A 193 11.78 -1.83 -4.75
CA LYS A 193 10.75 -1.66 -5.77
C LYS A 193 9.40 -1.82 -5.10
N ILE A 194 8.64 -0.74 -5.01
CA ILE A 194 7.34 -0.69 -4.37
C ILE A 194 6.28 -0.76 -5.47
N LEU A 195 5.48 -1.84 -5.44
CA LEU A 195 4.35 -2.01 -6.33
C LEU A 195 3.08 -1.55 -5.62
N VAL A 196 2.36 -0.67 -6.28
CA VAL A 196 1.13 -0.07 -5.74
C VAL A 196 -0.04 -0.32 -6.67
N SER A 197 -1.25 -0.35 -6.11
CA SER A 197 -2.49 -0.63 -6.82
C SER A 197 -3.58 0.38 -6.50
N ARG A 198 -4.40 0.67 -7.53
CA ARG A 198 -5.68 1.37 -7.42
C ARG A 198 -6.88 0.43 -7.65
N THR A 199 -6.62 -0.77 -8.20
CA THR A 199 -7.67 -1.75 -8.53
C THR A 199 -7.95 -2.73 -7.39
N HIS A 200 -7.03 -2.89 -6.44
CA HIS A 200 -7.14 -3.88 -5.39
C HIS A 200 -8.34 -3.62 -4.46
N PRO A 201 -9.15 -4.65 -4.09
CA PRO A 201 -10.31 -4.47 -3.20
C PRO A 201 -9.93 -3.94 -1.81
N GLU A 202 -8.79 -4.35 -1.27
CA GLU A 202 -8.29 -3.90 0.03
C GLU A 202 -8.05 -2.37 0.09
N LEU A 203 -7.85 -1.70 -1.06
CA LEU A 203 -7.79 -0.23 -1.09
C LEU A 203 -9.06 0.37 -0.49
N VAL A 204 -10.22 -0.14 -0.90
CA VAL A 204 -11.52 0.35 -0.41
C VAL A 204 -11.66 0.08 1.08
N LYS A 205 -11.29 -1.12 1.54
CA LYS A 205 -11.31 -1.49 2.97
C LYS A 205 -10.48 -0.52 3.80
N ARG A 206 -9.23 -0.28 3.40
CA ARG A 206 -8.34 0.66 4.10
C ARG A 206 -8.82 2.11 4.05
N LEU A 207 -9.48 2.52 2.97
CA LEU A 207 -10.10 3.84 2.90
C LEU A 207 -11.22 3.98 3.94
N PHE A 208 -12.08 2.97 4.10
CA PHE A 208 -13.09 2.96 5.16
C PHE A 208 -12.47 2.95 6.56
N GLU A 209 -11.42 2.18 6.80
CA GLU A 209 -10.67 2.20 8.07
C GLU A 209 -10.09 3.60 8.39
N SER A 210 -9.77 4.39 7.37
CA SER A 210 -9.29 5.77 7.57
C SER A 210 -10.40 6.80 7.83
N GLU A 211 -11.61 6.57 7.29
CA GLU A 211 -12.74 7.51 7.37
C GLU A 211 -13.72 7.19 8.51
N VAL A 212 -13.81 5.92 8.89
CA VAL A 212 -14.82 5.41 9.84
C VAL A 212 -14.12 4.91 11.08
N ALA A 213 -14.30 5.62 12.21
CA ALA A 213 -13.67 5.28 13.47
C ALA A 213 -14.08 3.89 13.96
N GLU A 214 -15.36 3.54 13.79
CA GLU A 214 -15.97 2.28 14.22
C GLU A 214 -15.43 1.07 13.42
N VAL A 215 -14.93 1.29 12.20
CA VAL A 215 -14.22 0.27 11.41
C VAL A 215 -12.77 0.16 11.86
N LYS A 216 -12.14 1.29 12.19
CA LYS A 216 -10.75 1.34 12.64
C LYS A 216 -10.54 0.69 14.02
N ASP A 217 -11.48 0.86 14.94
CA ASP A 217 -11.41 0.28 16.29
C ASP A 217 -11.95 -1.16 16.35
N GLY A 218 -12.54 -1.66 15.25
CA GLY A 218 -13.03 -3.02 15.12
C GLY A 218 -14.45 -3.24 15.67
N THR A 219 -15.18 -2.18 16.06
CA THR A 219 -16.60 -2.26 16.42
C THR A 219 -17.42 -2.70 15.22
N VAL A 220 -17.12 -2.13 14.04
CA VAL A 220 -17.68 -2.54 12.76
C VAL A 220 -16.62 -3.28 11.96
N GLU A 221 -16.94 -4.46 11.48
CA GLU A 221 -16.04 -5.30 10.70
C GLU A 221 -16.52 -5.43 9.25
N ILE A 222 -15.61 -5.23 8.30
CA ILE A 222 -15.87 -5.50 6.88
C ILE A 222 -15.59 -6.97 6.63
N LYS A 223 -16.65 -7.78 6.53
CA LYS A 223 -16.56 -9.26 6.36
C LYS A 223 -16.18 -9.67 4.96
N SER A 224 -16.75 -9.03 3.95
CA SER A 224 -16.44 -9.33 2.55
C SER A 224 -16.56 -8.09 1.67
N ILE A 225 -15.84 -8.11 0.55
CA ILE A 225 -15.84 -7.04 -0.44
C ILE A 225 -15.71 -7.61 -1.84
N ALA A 226 -16.55 -7.12 -2.74
CA ALA A 226 -16.49 -7.44 -4.17
C ALA A 226 -16.42 -6.14 -4.96
N ARG A 227 -15.39 -5.99 -5.81
CA ARG A 227 -15.06 -4.75 -6.50
C ARG A 227 -14.90 -4.95 -8.00
N GLU A 228 -15.51 -4.09 -8.77
CA GLU A 228 -15.20 -3.81 -10.17
C GLU A 228 -14.64 -2.38 -10.23
N ALA A 229 -13.32 -2.28 -10.16
CA ALA A 229 -12.60 -1.02 -10.01
C ALA A 229 -13.01 0.03 -11.04
N GLY A 230 -13.29 1.25 -10.57
CA GLY A 230 -13.76 2.38 -11.38
C GLY A 230 -15.24 2.32 -11.76
N SER A 231 -15.97 1.28 -11.36
CA SER A 231 -17.41 1.15 -11.65
C SER A 231 -18.25 1.03 -10.37
N ARG A 232 -18.13 -0.09 -9.68
CA ARG A 232 -18.94 -0.37 -8.50
C ARG A 232 -18.27 -1.33 -7.54
N THR A 233 -18.45 -1.08 -6.24
CA THR A 233 -18.02 -1.95 -5.14
C THR A 233 -19.21 -2.32 -4.28
N LYS A 234 -19.32 -3.60 -3.88
CA LYS A 234 -20.23 -4.06 -2.82
C LYS A 234 -19.42 -4.48 -1.61
N MET A 235 -19.88 -4.11 -0.43
CA MET A 235 -19.21 -4.36 0.82
C MET A 235 -20.21 -4.84 1.86
N ALA A 236 -19.95 -6.00 2.48
CA ALA A 236 -20.75 -6.55 3.56
C ALA A 236 -20.09 -6.23 4.91
N VAL A 237 -20.85 -5.60 5.79
CA VAL A 237 -20.39 -5.12 7.10
C VAL A 237 -21.19 -5.78 8.22
N TRP A 238 -20.51 -5.96 9.36
CA TRP A 238 -21.07 -6.56 10.56
C TRP A 238 -20.67 -5.73 11.78
N SER A 239 -21.57 -5.58 12.74
CA SER A 239 -21.25 -4.94 14.02
C SER A 239 -21.07 -5.97 15.13
N ASN A 240 -19.98 -5.83 15.88
CA ASN A 240 -19.74 -6.60 17.09
C ASN A 240 -20.51 -6.03 18.31
N ASP A 241 -21.02 -4.79 18.20
CA ASP A 241 -21.87 -4.16 19.20
C ASP A 241 -23.32 -4.07 18.66
N PRO A 242 -24.31 -4.72 19.32
CA PRO A 242 -25.70 -4.70 18.87
C PRO A 242 -26.35 -3.30 18.88
N ASN A 243 -25.74 -2.32 19.56
CA ASN A 243 -26.24 -0.94 19.57
C ASN A 243 -25.73 -0.08 18.42
N VAL A 244 -24.80 -0.60 17.62
CA VAL A 244 -24.20 0.11 16.49
C VAL A 244 -24.70 -0.46 15.17
N ASP A 245 -25.41 0.36 14.40
CA ASP A 245 -25.77 0.01 13.02
C ASP A 245 -24.53 0.07 12.11
N PRO A 246 -24.05 -1.08 11.58
CA PRO A 246 -22.83 -1.12 10.80
C PRO A 246 -22.94 -0.39 9.47
N VAL A 247 -24.11 -0.41 8.83
CA VAL A 247 -24.37 0.29 7.56
C VAL A 247 -24.40 1.79 7.82
N GLY A 248 -25.17 2.22 8.82
CA GLY A 248 -25.27 3.63 9.19
C GLY A 248 -23.92 4.24 9.59
N ALA A 249 -23.08 3.51 10.33
CA ALA A 249 -21.74 3.93 10.69
C ALA A 249 -20.84 4.16 9.47
N CYS A 250 -20.89 3.27 8.49
CA CYS A 250 -20.09 3.38 7.26
C CYS A 250 -20.62 4.45 6.29
N VAL A 251 -21.95 4.63 6.21
CA VAL A 251 -22.58 5.66 5.36
C VAL A 251 -22.36 7.05 5.95
N GLY A 252 -22.58 7.19 7.26
CA GLY A 252 -22.51 8.47 7.98
C GLY A 252 -23.69 9.39 7.70
N MET A 253 -23.75 10.52 8.40
CA MET A 253 -24.83 11.51 8.24
C MET A 253 -24.88 12.02 6.79
N ASN A 254 -26.04 11.91 6.16
CA ASN A 254 -26.27 12.29 4.76
C ASN A 254 -25.27 11.68 3.77
N GLY A 255 -24.71 10.51 4.09
CA GLY A 255 -23.74 9.84 3.25
C GLY A 255 -22.33 10.47 3.26
N ALA A 256 -22.01 11.31 4.23
CA ALA A 256 -20.76 12.08 4.23
C ALA A 256 -19.52 11.17 4.16
N ARG A 257 -19.49 10.09 4.97
CA ARG A 257 -18.34 9.16 5.04
C ARG A 257 -18.17 8.35 3.75
N VAL A 258 -19.25 7.73 3.26
CA VAL A 258 -19.19 6.96 2.01
C VAL A 258 -18.87 7.86 0.82
N ASN A 259 -19.40 9.09 0.77
CA ASN A 259 -19.12 10.04 -0.30
C ASN A 259 -17.66 10.52 -0.30
N ALA A 260 -17.01 10.62 0.87
CA ALA A 260 -15.58 10.91 0.96
C ALA A 260 -14.75 9.81 0.27
N VAL A 261 -15.09 8.53 0.52
CA VAL A 261 -14.43 7.40 -0.16
C VAL A 261 -14.76 7.36 -1.66
N VAL A 262 -16.02 7.58 -2.04
CA VAL A 262 -16.43 7.67 -3.46
C VAL A 262 -15.66 8.77 -4.20
N LYS A 263 -15.46 9.92 -3.57
CA LYS A 263 -14.68 11.03 -4.15
C LYS A 263 -13.21 10.64 -4.34
N GLU A 264 -12.60 9.96 -3.36
CA GLU A 264 -11.22 9.46 -3.48
C GLU A 264 -11.09 8.44 -4.62
N LEU A 265 -12.12 7.60 -4.84
CA LEU A 265 -12.20 6.61 -5.92
C LEU A 265 -12.78 7.18 -7.23
N ARG A 266 -12.86 8.50 -7.34
CA ARG A 266 -13.29 9.24 -8.56
C ARG A 266 -14.65 8.84 -9.10
N GLY A 267 -15.60 8.60 -8.20
CA GLY A 267 -17.00 8.34 -8.55
C GLY A 267 -17.37 6.86 -8.63
N GLU A 268 -16.50 5.95 -8.21
CA GLU A 268 -16.85 4.53 -8.07
C GLU A 268 -17.98 4.38 -7.05
N LYS A 269 -19.09 3.75 -7.46
CA LYS A 269 -20.28 3.56 -6.61
C LYS A 269 -20.01 2.49 -5.55
N ILE A 270 -20.44 2.75 -4.31
CA ILE A 270 -20.25 1.82 -3.21
C ILE A 270 -21.60 1.45 -2.61
N ASP A 271 -21.92 0.16 -2.62
CA ASP A 271 -23.08 -0.41 -1.95
C ASP A 271 -22.62 -1.07 -0.66
N ILE A 272 -23.16 -0.63 0.46
CA ILE A 272 -22.88 -1.17 1.79
C ILE A 272 -24.09 -1.96 2.24
N ILE A 273 -23.89 -3.22 2.61
CA ILE A 273 -24.97 -4.12 3.02
C ILE A 273 -24.64 -4.76 4.37
N ASN A 274 -25.67 -5.19 5.09
CA ASN A 274 -25.49 -5.99 6.28
C ASN A 274 -24.99 -7.39 5.91
N TRP A 275 -23.95 -7.83 6.59
CA TRP A 275 -23.51 -9.22 6.54
C TRP A 275 -24.41 -10.05 7.46
N ASP A 276 -24.71 -11.27 7.05
CA ASP A 276 -25.49 -12.23 7.85
C ASP A 276 -24.84 -13.61 7.75
N GLU A 277 -24.94 -14.39 8.84
CA GLU A 277 -24.44 -15.76 8.87
C GLU A 277 -25.32 -16.68 8.03
N ASN A 278 -26.61 -16.38 7.90
CA ASN A 278 -27.53 -17.07 7.04
C ASN A 278 -27.25 -16.71 5.55
N PRO A 279 -26.82 -17.68 4.73
CA PRO A 279 -26.50 -17.42 3.34
C PRO A 279 -27.67 -16.83 2.53
N ALA A 280 -28.92 -17.22 2.84
CA ALA A 280 -30.09 -16.71 2.13
C ALA A 280 -30.29 -15.22 2.38
N LEU A 281 -30.17 -14.77 3.65
CA LEU A 281 -30.25 -13.35 4.00
C LEU A 281 -29.07 -12.54 3.45
N LEU A 282 -27.86 -13.11 3.49
CA LEU A 282 -26.69 -12.47 2.90
C LEU A 282 -26.84 -12.25 1.39
N ILE A 283 -27.39 -13.24 0.66
CA ILE A 283 -27.63 -13.15 -0.79
C ILE A 283 -28.73 -12.14 -1.08
N GLU A 284 -29.81 -12.13 -0.31
CA GLU A 284 -30.88 -11.13 -0.40
C GLU A 284 -30.31 -9.71 -0.25
N ASN A 285 -29.56 -9.46 0.82
CA ASN A 285 -28.89 -8.19 1.07
C ASN A 285 -27.93 -7.82 -0.08
N ALA A 286 -27.18 -8.80 -0.59
CA ALA A 286 -26.18 -8.59 -1.66
C ALA A 286 -26.80 -8.17 -2.98
N LEU A 287 -28.05 -8.54 -3.25
CA LEU A 287 -28.78 -8.14 -4.47
C LEU A 287 -29.38 -6.74 -4.38
N SER A 288 -29.33 -6.08 -3.20
CA SER A 288 -29.74 -4.69 -3.08
C SER A 288 -29.19 -3.84 -4.24
N PRO A 289 -29.97 -2.88 -4.79
CA PRO A 289 -31.27 -2.38 -4.35
C PRO A 289 -32.50 -3.18 -4.87
N ALA A 290 -32.31 -4.31 -5.55
CA ALA A 290 -33.43 -5.14 -5.99
C ALA A 290 -34.11 -5.81 -4.80
N LYS A 291 -35.43 -5.85 -4.82
CA LYS A 291 -36.22 -6.57 -3.82
C LYS A 291 -36.33 -8.03 -4.25
N VAL A 292 -36.08 -8.91 -3.31
CA VAL A 292 -36.13 -10.37 -3.51
C VAL A 292 -37.42 -10.91 -2.88
N ILE A 293 -38.06 -11.91 -3.50
CA ILE A 293 -39.21 -12.62 -2.97
C ILE A 293 -38.76 -13.79 -2.12
N SER A 294 -37.86 -14.61 -2.67
CA SER A 294 -37.34 -15.78 -1.97
C SER A 294 -35.92 -16.10 -2.41
N VAL A 295 -35.14 -16.72 -1.50
CA VAL A 295 -33.81 -17.23 -1.76
C VAL A 295 -33.72 -18.65 -1.26
N MET A 296 -33.41 -19.57 -2.15
CA MET A 296 -33.10 -20.95 -1.84
C MET A 296 -31.60 -21.12 -2.03
N ALA A 297 -30.86 -21.19 -0.93
CA ALA A 297 -29.41 -21.35 -0.93
C ALA A 297 -29.02 -22.75 -0.48
N ASP A 298 -28.15 -23.41 -1.25
CA ASP A 298 -27.50 -24.66 -0.88
C ASP A 298 -26.05 -24.35 -0.43
N PRO A 299 -25.74 -24.45 0.87
CA PRO A 299 -24.42 -24.16 1.40
C PRO A 299 -23.37 -25.20 0.98
N ASP A 300 -23.75 -26.45 0.70
CA ASP A 300 -22.84 -27.53 0.36
C ASP A 300 -22.34 -27.38 -1.09
N GLU A 301 -23.24 -27.09 -2.03
CA GLU A 301 -22.92 -26.86 -3.43
C GLU A 301 -22.53 -25.42 -3.72
N LYS A 302 -22.73 -24.50 -2.77
CA LYS A 302 -22.57 -23.03 -2.93
C LYS A 302 -23.32 -22.49 -4.14
N THR A 303 -24.54 -22.98 -4.31
CA THR A 303 -25.50 -22.49 -5.32
C THR A 303 -26.69 -21.84 -4.64
N ALA A 304 -27.29 -20.88 -5.30
CA ALA A 304 -28.49 -20.24 -4.82
C ALA A 304 -29.42 -19.89 -5.97
N LEU A 305 -30.71 -20.21 -5.79
CA LEU A 305 -31.78 -19.76 -6.65
C LEU A 305 -32.50 -18.59 -5.98
N VAL A 306 -32.60 -17.49 -6.69
CA VAL A 306 -33.23 -16.27 -6.21
C VAL A 306 -34.42 -15.92 -7.09
N VAL A 307 -35.57 -15.74 -6.47
CA VAL A 307 -36.79 -15.31 -7.14
C VAL A 307 -37.06 -13.85 -6.85
N VAL A 308 -37.25 -13.08 -7.91
CA VAL A 308 -37.52 -11.64 -7.83
C VAL A 308 -38.82 -11.31 -8.59
N PRO A 309 -39.52 -10.22 -8.24
CA PRO A 309 -40.66 -9.74 -9.04
C PRO A 309 -40.23 -9.46 -10.48
N ASP A 310 -41.08 -9.71 -11.46
CA ASP A 310 -40.80 -9.55 -12.90
C ASP A 310 -40.21 -8.17 -13.21
N TYR A 311 -40.76 -7.10 -12.62
CA TYR A 311 -40.24 -5.72 -12.80
C TYR A 311 -38.90 -5.44 -12.15
N GLN A 312 -38.43 -6.30 -11.25
CA GLN A 312 -37.12 -6.17 -10.56
C GLN A 312 -36.01 -6.98 -11.22
N LEU A 313 -36.34 -7.92 -12.14
CA LEU A 313 -35.35 -8.81 -12.75
C LEU A 313 -34.16 -8.07 -13.37
N SER A 314 -34.44 -7.03 -14.15
CA SER A 314 -33.41 -6.20 -14.77
C SER A 314 -32.52 -5.49 -13.74
N LEU A 315 -33.10 -5.07 -12.61
CA LEU A 315 -32.36 -4.41 -11.52
C LEU A 315 -31.52 -5.42 -10.73
N ALA A 316 -32.06 -6.62 -10.47
CA ALA A 316 -31.34 -7.71 -9.78
C ALA A 316 -30.13 -8.17 -10.58
N ILE A 317 -30.28 -8.33 -11.90
CA ILE A 317 -29.16 -8.66 -12.79
C ILE A 317 -28.19 -7.47 -12.91
N GLY A 318 -28.73 -6.26 -13.07
CA GLY A 318 -27.97 -5.04 -13.29
C GLY A 318 -27.42 -4.92 -14.72
N LYS A 319 -26.82 -3.75 -15.03
CA LYS A 319 -26.20 -3.50 -16.33
C LYS A 319 -25.08 -4.52 -16.59
N GLU A 320 -25.17 -5.23 -17.72
CA GLU A 320 -24.19 -6.26 -18.11
C GLU A 320 -23.99 -7.37 -17.04
N GLY A 321 -24.99 -7.60 -16.19
CA GLY A 321 -24.91 -8.58 -15.11
C GLY A 321 -24.02 -8.15 -13.92
N GLN A 322 -23.73 -6.86 -13.78
CA GLN A 322 -22.81 -6.35 -12.77
C GLN A 322 -23.33 -6.60 -11.35
N ASN A 323 -24.60 -6.36 -11.07
CA ASN A 323 -25.15 -6.54 -9.73
C ASN A 323 -25.11 -8.01 -9.30
N ALA A 324 -25.59 -8.91 -10.14
CA ALA A 324 -25.53 -10.36 -9.90
C ALA A 324 -24.07 -10.88 -9.73
N ARG A 325 -23.16 -10.42 -10.60
CA ARG A 325 -21.74 -10.83 -10.54
C ARG A 325 -21.03 -10.34 -9.28
N LEU A 326 -21.32 -9.10 -8.85
CA LEU A 326 -20.76 -8.57 -7.58
C LEU A 326 -21.36 -9.29 -6.39
N ALA A 327 -22.68 -9.56 -6.37
CA ALA A 327 -23.33 -10.33 -5.32
C ALA A 327 -22.75 -11.75 -5.22
N ALA A 328 -22.55 -12.43 -6.33
CA ALA A 328 -21.95 -13.78 -6.37
C ALA A 328 -20.52 -13.77 -5.81
N ARG A 329 -19.70 -12.79 -6.16
CA ARG A 329 -18.32 -12.65 -5.63
C ARG A 329 -18.30 -12.31 -4.15
N LEU A 330 -19.24 -11.47 -3.69
CA LEU A 330 -19.33 -11.02 -2.31
C LEU A 330 -19.72 -12.18 -1.37
N THR A 331 -20.70 -12.97 -1.79
CA THR A 331 -21.26 -14.09 -0.99
C THR A 331 -20.49 -15.40 -1.16
N GLY A 332 -19.78 -15.53 -2.29
CA GLY A 332 -19.12 -16.79 -2.66
C GLY A 332 -20.04 -17.86 -3.21
N PHE A 333 -21.29 -17.50 -3.54
CA PHE A 333 -22.30 -18.41 -4.11
C PHE A 333 -22.47 -18.17 -5.61
N LYS A 334 -22.80 -19.23 -6.34
CA LYS A 334 -23.28 -19.13 -7.71
C LYS A 334 -24.78 -18.82 -7.67
N ILE A 335 -25.14 -17.60 -8.04
CA ILE A 335 -26.49 -17.10 -7.92
C ILE A 335 -27.21 -17.23 -9.28
N ASP A 336 -28.33 -17.95 -9.31
CA ASP A 336 -29.28 -17.98 -10.43
C ASP A 336 -30.48 -17.11 -10.08
N ILE A 337 -30.81 -16.14 -10.94
CA ILE A 337 -31.87 -15.17 -10.69
C ILE A 337 -32.99 -15.42 -11.68
N LYS A 338 -34.18 -15.73 -11.19
CA LYS A 338 -35.39 -15.93 -11.98
C LYS A 338 -36.46 -14.92 -11.60
N SER A 339 -37.25 -14.53 -12.57
CA SER A 339 -38.49 -13.78 -12.26
C SER A 339 -39.55 -14.72 -11.68
N GLU A 340 -40.53 -14.15 -11.00
CA GLU A 340 -41.63 -14.91 -10.42
C GLU A 340 -42.36 -15.75 -11.49
N THR A 341 -42.61 -15.17 -12.67
CA THR A 341 -43.21 -15.89 -13.80
C THR A 341 -42.32 -17.06 -14.27
N GLN A 342 -41.04 -16.84 -14.43
CA GLN A 342 -40.09 -17.87 -14.83
C GLN A 342 -39.96 -19.00 -13.79
N ALA A 343 -39.97 -18.67 -12.49
CA ALA A 343 -39.90 -19.62 -11.41
C ALA A 343 -41.15 -20.50 -11.32
N LYS A 344 -42.34 -19.93 -11.56
CA LYS A 344 -43.60 -20.68 -11.65
C LYS A 344 -43.65 -21.61 -12.87
N GLU A 345 -43.14 -21.18 -14.03
CA GLU A 345 -43.06 -22.02 -15.24
C GLU A 345 -42.07 -23.16 -15.12
N SER A 346 -40.95 -22.98 -14.43
CA SER A 346 -39.94 -23.99 -14.19
C SER A 346 -40.26 -24.96 -13.03
N GLY A 347 -41.32 -24.65 -12.25
CA GLY A 347 -41.74 -25.47 -11.10
C GLY A 347 -40.81 -25.35 -9.88
N ASP A 348 -39.97 -24.30 -9.88
CA ASP A 348 -39.02 -24.01 -8.78
C ASP A 348 -39.62 -23.13 -7.69
N PHE A 349 -40.87 -22.70 -7.87
CA PHE A 349 -41.56 -21.83 -6.93
C PHE A 349 -42.78 -22.60 -6.35
N TYR A 350 -42.73 -22.85 -5.06
CA TYR A 350 -43.87 -23.38 -4.30
C TYR A 350 -44.59 -22.16 -3.68
N ASP A 351 -45.81 -21.88 -4.17
CA ASP A 351 -46.73 -20.92 -3.53
C ASP A 351 -47.15 -21.52 -2.17
N TYR A 352 -46.71 -20.92 -1.09
CA TYR A 352 -47.17 -21.27 0.27
C TYR A 352 -48.54 -20.69 0.61
N ASP A 353 -49.23 -20.07 -0.35
CA ASP A 353 -50.50 -19.39 -0.11
C ASP A 353 -51.74 -20.26 -0.29
N ASP A 354 -51.60 -21.58 -0.44
CA ASP A 354 -52.75 -22.46 -0.60
C ASP A 354 -52.67 -23.73 0.28
N ASP A 355 -52.63 -23.53 1.59
CA ASP A 355 -53.06 -24.59 2.53
C ASP A 355 -53.67 -23.97 3.80
N GLU A 356 -55.01 -24.02 3.79
CA GLU A 356 -55.93 -24.15 4.89
C GLU A 356 -55.51 -23.56 6.26
N ALA A 357 -56.09 -22.42 6.58
CA ALA A 357 -56.29 -22.01 7.96
C ALA A 357 -57.14 -23.13 8.67
N PRO A 358 -56.66 -23.74 9.77
CA PRO A 358 -57.55 -24.54 10.60
C PRO A 358 -58.58 -23.62 11.24
N GLU A 359 -59.88 -23.91 10.96
CA GLU A 359 -61.00 -23.34 11.66
C GLU A 359 -60.81 -23.56 13.18
N ALA A 360 -60.49 -22.47 13.85
CA ALA A 360 -60.58 -22.43 15.30
C ALA A 360 -62.04 -22.18 15.70
N SER A 361 -62.64 -23.24 16.20
CA SER A 361 -63.92 -23.25 16.88
C SER A 361 -64.10 -22.11 17.84
N ALA A 362 -65.16 -21.33 17.64
CA ALA A 362 -65.67 -20.36 18.59
C ALA A 362 -66.13 -21.07 19.88
N GLU A 363 -65.56 -20.74 21.03
CA GLU A 363 -66.24 -20.81 22.32
C GLU A 363 -66.03 -19.49 23.08
N ASP A 364 -67.16 -18.85 23.15
CA ASP A 364 -67.78 -17.96 24.08
C ASP A 364 -66.99 -17.61 25.35
N SER A 365 -66.75 -16.33 25.58
CA SER A 365 -66.91 -15.68 26.89
C SER A 365 -67.04 -14.15 26.71
N GLU A 366 -68.31 -13.70 26.84
CA GLU A 366 -68.66 -12.31 27.16
C GLU A 366 -67.98 -11.92 28.51
N GLU A 367 -67.47 -10.71 28.59
CA GLU A 367 -67.71 -9.76 29.67
C GLU A 367 -67.10 -8.38 29.40
N THR A 368 -68.00 -7.45 29.16
CA THR A 368 -68.28 -6.12 29.77
C THR A 368 -67.26 -4.98 29.59
N LEU A 369 -67.71 -4.08 28.79
CA LEU A 369 -67.86 -2.61 28.85
C LEU A 369 -67.12 -1.86 29.97
N THR A 370 -66.32 -0.86 29.59
CA THR A 370 -66.60 0.54 29.98
C THR A 370 -65.92 1.51 29.01
N GLU A 371 -66.74 2.44 28.53
CA GLU A 371 -66.47 3.67 27.82
C GLU A 371 -65.54 4.59 28.63
N ASP A 372 -64.69 5.32 27.97
CA ASP A 372 -64.67 6.77 28.10
C ASP A 372 -64.00 7.42 26.86
N ALA A 373 -64.80 8.22 26.20
CA ALA A 373 -64.48 9.11 25.13
C ALA A 373 -63.82 10.39 25.64
N GLN A 374 -62.89 10.94 24.89
CA GLN A 374 -62.86 12.38 24.65
C GLN A 374 -62.06 12.71 23.38
N GLU A 375 -62.86 13.15 22.37
CA GLU A 375 -62.45 13.95 21.25
C GLU A 375 -61.86 15.28 21.72
N GLU A 376 -60.82 15.77 21.10
CA GLU A 376 -60.70 17.19 20.79
C GLU A 376 -60.04 17.39 19.41
N ASN A 377 -60.93 17.80 18.53
CA ASN A 377 -60.70 18.40 17.26
C ASN A 377 -60.36 19.87 17.44
N LEU A 378 -59.35 20.41 16.75
CA LEU A 378 -59.36 21.82 16.33
C LEU A 378 -58.46 22.03 15.11
N THR A 379 -59.10 22.44 14.12
CA THR A 379 -58.88 22.96 12.79
C THR A 379 -58.03 24.24 12.73
N GLU A 380 -57.35 24.38 11.54
CA GLU A 380 -57.14 25.61 10.72
C GLU A 380 -56.23 26.69 11.32
N ASP A 381 -55.27 27.25 10.60
CA ASP A 381 -55.38 28.03 9.35
C ASP A 381 -54.02 28.35 8.75
N ALA A 382 -54.06 28.63 7.47
CA ALA A 382 -53.02 29.12 6.61
C ALA A 382 -52.53 30.55 6.99
N GLU A 383 -51.32 30.89 6.62
CA GLU A 383 -51.04 32.12 5.86
C GLU A 383 -49.61 32.17 5.30
N THR A 384 -49.55 32.43 4.04
CA THR A 384 -48.47 32.84 3.18
C THR A 384 -48.01 34.25 3.53
N GLU A 385 -46.68 34.50 3.56
CA GLU A 385 -46.13 35.81 3.20
C GLU A 385 -44.82 35.66 2.42
N GLU A 386 -44.93 36.04 1.15
CA GLU A 386 -43.83 36.47 0.29
C GLU A 386 -43.33 37.84 0.77
N THR A 387 -42.05 38.03 0.76
CA THR A 387 -41.44 39.36 0.54
C THR A 387 -40.17 39.23 -0.30
N GLU A 388 -40.33 39.70 -1.55
CA GLU A 388 -39.24 40.24 -2.38
C GLU A 388 -38.74 41.53 -1.79
N GLU A 389 -37.48 41.85 -2.09
CA GLU A 389 -36.82 43.13 -2.38
C GLU A 389 -35.33 43.03 -2.01
N THR A 390 -34.37 43.49 -2.72
CA THR A 390 -34.06 44.14 -3.98
C THR A 390 -32.57 44.22 -4.09
N ALA A 391 -32.12 44.26 -5.31
CA ALA A 391 -30.70 44.47 -5.71
C ALA A 391 -30.25 45.89 -5.34
N GLU A 392 -28.97 46.05 -5.01
CA GLU A 392 -28.22 47.28 -5.31
C GLU A 392 -26.78 46.95 -5.75
N GLU A 393 -26.55 47.34 -7.00
CA GLU A 393 -25.26 47.51 -7.64
C GLU A 393 -24.50 48.70 -6.98
N THR A 394 -23.20 48.60 -6.86
CA THR A 394 -22.29 49.74 -7.01
C THR A 394 -21.03 49.29 -7.71
N GLU A 395 -20.93 49.74 -8.96
CA GLU A 395 -19.66 49.97 -9.68
C GLU A 395 -18.92 51.14 -9.09
N GLU A 396 -17.61 51.13 -9.22
CA GLU A 396 -16.67 52.21 -9.58
C GLU A 396 -15.26 51.67 -9.36
N SER A 397 -14.50 51.48 -10.37
CA SER A 397 -13.71 52.29 -11.31
C SER A 397 -12.25 52.43 -10.89
N GLU A 398 -11.41 51.97 -11.80
CA GLU A 398 -10.21 52.58 -12.41
C GLU A 398 -9.12 53.14 -11.47
N ASP A 399 -7.88 52.69 -11.62
CA ASP A 399 -6.90 53.40 -12.43
C ASP A 399 -5.59 52.61 -12.62
N THR A 400 -5.17 52.58 -13.84
CA THR A 400 -3.89 52.44 -14.52
C THR A 400 -2.66 52.94 -13.75
N GLU A 401 -1.53 52.22 -13.92
CA GLU A 401 -0.29 52.86 -14.42
C GLU A 401 0.71 51.82 -14.93
N GLU A 402 1.08 52.04 -16.19
CA GLU A 402 2.23 51.51 -16.92
C GLU A 402 3.56 52.03 -16.39
N ALA A 403 4.61 51.27 -16.55
CA ALA A 403 5.97 51.67 -16.96
C ALA A 403 6.78 50.38 -17.17
N GLU A 404 7.02 49.97 -18.36
CA GLU A 404 8.08 50.20 -19.36
C GLU A 404 9.52 50.11 -18.82
N ALA A 405 10.23 49.22 -19.55
CA ALA A 405 11.58 49.27 -20.14
C ALA A 405 12.77 49.14 -19.16
N ASP A 406 13.84 48.49 -19.44
CA ASP A 406 14.69 48.26 -20.62
C ASP A 406 15.72 47.16 -20.30
N GLU A 407 16.05 46.35 -21.27
CA GLU A 407 17.34 46.03 -21.91
C GLU A 407 18.62 46.20 -21.08
N ASP A 408 19.47 45.17 -21.00
CA ASP A 408 20.72 45.01 -21.74
C ASP A 408 21.62 43.91 -21.11
N GLU A 409 22.07 43.05 -22.01
CA GLU A 409 23.40 42.47 -22.26
C GLU A 409 24.41 42.31 -21.07
N GLU A 410 24.81 41.08 -20.82
CA GLU A 410 26.09 40.44 -21.20
C GLU A 410 26.08 38.93 -20.87
#